data_34d29949d9d7f4dc8e3637a0166dac79
#
_entry.id   34d29949d9d7f4dc8e3637a0166dac79
#
_cell.length_a   1.000
_cell.length_b   1.000
_cell.length_c   1.000
_cell.angle_alpha   90.00
_cell.angle_beta   90.00
_cell.angle_gamma   90.00
#
_symmetry.space_group_name_H-M   'P 1'
#
loop_
_entity.id
_entity.type
_entity.pdbx_description
1 polymer ?
#
loop_
_entity_poly.entity_id
_entity_poly.type
_entity_poly.pdbx_seq_one_letter_code
_entity_poly.pdbx_strand_id
1 'polypeptide(L)'
;MRAAIAFAMIAACGFQPGLVTSDGMGSGSGSGSGSGSGSGSGSGSGSGSGSGSNSNCFSSGVYQVCPATMPGNNLSITTKTTVHTDMASADCIALSPPNNAVCVVAGNSVSISSFLIGVGPRPLVVLSTSTMDIQGSVDVSSHTMPPQQGAGSDPPAGCMGTPATAAPGGGFGGSFTTKGGDGGTSVPPDGAAQAAFMTQALRGGCPGGDGKGPNPGSMRGHGGGAVVLIAAQSMTLFGTVDASGARGDGGAGGGNGGFGAGGGGMIVLDSPTISVNSLTQVFANGGGGGGGGAQTNSQDGSSGQESTGPNTAAGGGGGGGGTGGLGGDGAYTMLNGTVVNAGNGHPNMNGGGDGGGGGGLGFIHIQQGVVSDVTHFSPRPQ
;
A
#
# COMPACT_ATOMS: atom_id res chain seq x y z
N MET A 1 54.18 4.37 1.17
CA MET A 1 53.15 5.35 0.82
C MET A 1 51.86 5.00 1.55
N ARG A 2 51.50 5.79 2.56
CA ARG A 2 50.25 5.55 3.35
C ARG A 2 49.21 6.52 2.80
N ALA A 3 48.09 5.97 2.26
CA ALA A 3 46.93 6.74 1.83
C ALA A 3 46.01 6.99 3.04
N ALA A 4 45.79 8.26 3.36
CA ALA A 4 44.84 8.71 4.36
C ALA A 4 43.45 8.74 3.71
N ILE A 5 42.51 7.99 4.28
CA ILE A 5 41.07 8.02 3.90
C ILE A 5 40.40 9.10 4.77
N ALA A 6 39.94 10.16 4.15
CA ALA A 6 39.13 11.21 4.82
C ALA A 6 37.67 10.73 4.88
N PHE A 7 37.14 10.57 6.08
CA PHE A 7 35.71 10.36 6.32
C PHE A 7 35.02 11.73 6.28
N ALA A 8 34.13 11.92 5.29
CA ALA A 8 33.18 13.01 5.27
C ALA A 8 31.97 12.65 6.13
N MET A 9 31.78 13.33 7.25
CA MET A 9 30.56 13.25 8.05
C MET A 9 29.45 14.03 7.32
N ILE A 10 28.44 13.30 6.86
CA ILE A 10 27.19 13.90 6.38
C ILE A 10 26.32 14.12 7.62
N ALA A 11 26.08 15.40 7.96
CA ALA A 11 25.13 15.78 9.00
C ALA A 11 23.72 15.42 8.55
N ALA A 12 23.14 14.39 9.17
CA ALA A 12 21.73 14.08 9.03
C ALA A 12 20.92 15.14 9.79
N CYS A 13 20.12 15.93 9.07
CA CYS A 13 19.08 16.77 9.67
C CYS A 13 18.03 15.84 10.30
N GLY A 14 18.14 15.62 11.61
CA GLY A 14 17.17 14.87 12.39
C GLY A 14 15.88 15.66 12.54
N PHE A 15 14.81 15.11 11.98
CA PHE A 15 13.44 15.53 12.30
C PHE A 15 13.09 14.94 13.68
N GLN A 16 13.02 15.77 14.73
CA GLN A 16 12.50 15.36 16.02
C GLN A 16 10.96 15.47 15.98
N PRO A 17 10.21 14.38 16.23
CA PRO A 17 8.78 14.49 16.51
C PRO A 17 8.65 15.17 17.88
N GLY A 18 7.90 16.28 17.95
CA GLY A 18 7.60 16.96 19.19
C GLY A 18 6.85 16.04 20.15
N LEU A 19 7.45 15.75 21.29
CA LEU A 19 6.79 15.15 22.44
C LEU A 19 5.73 16.14 22.94
N VAL A 20 4.46 15.77 22.82
CA VAL A 20 3.37 16.45 23.52
C VAL A 20 3.45 16.04 24.98
N THR A 21 4.03 16.89 25.82
CA THR A 21 3.95 16.75 27.26
C THR A 21 2.52 17.08 27.70
N SER A 22 1.85 16.11 28.28
CA SER A 22 0.57 16.30 28.97
C SER A 22 0.81 17.16 30.22
N ASP A 23 0.50 18.44 30.13
CA ASP A 23 0.52 19.32 31.30
C ASP A 23 -0.69 19.06 32.19
N GLY A 24 -0.37 19.03 33.47
CA GLY A 24 -1.10 18.61 34.63
C GLY A 24 -2.51 19.18 34.82
N MET A 25 -3.32 18.33 35.44
CA MET A 25 -4.57 18.69 36.09
C MET A 25 -4.35 19.74 37.20
N GLY A 26 -4.77 20.96 36.90
CA GLY A 26 -4.99 21.98 37.90
C GLY A 26 -6.44 21.91 38.38
N SER A 27 -6.66 21.34 39.58
CA SER A 27 -7.95 21.42 40.29
C SER A 27 -8.18 22.83 40.82
N GLY A 28 -9.07 23.59 40.18
CA GLY A 28 -9.61 24.85 40.64
C GLY A 28 -11.06 24.69 41.06
N SER A 29 -11.33 24.61 42.41
CA SER A 29 -12.66 24.69 42.96
C SER A 29 -13.15 26.13 42.91
N GLY A 30 -14.17 26.43 42.12
CA GLY A 30 -14.90 27.68 42.09
C GLY A 30 -16.40 27.43 42.19
N SER A 31 -16.96 27.60 43.40
CA SER A 31 -18.39 27.61 43.68
C SER A 31 -19.00 28.92 43.18
N GLY A 32 -19.89 28.85 42.19
CA GLY A 32 -20.69 29.96 41.71
C GLY A 32 -22.11 29.51 41.43
N SER A 33 -23.03 29.74 42.36
CA SER A 33 -24.48 29.57 42.21
C SER A 33 -25.05 30.69 41.34
N GLY A 34 -25.62 30.34 40.18
CA GLY A 34 -26.34 31.25 39.29
C GLY A 34 -27.51 30.56 38.65
N SER A 35 -28.72 30.73 39.19
CA SER A 35 -30.00 30.29 38.59
C SER A 35 -30.34 31.18 37.42
N GLY A 36 -30.38 30.64 36.21
CA GLY A 36 -30.87 31.34 35.01
C GLY A 36 -31.59 30.37 34.09
N SER A 37 -32.93 30.39 34.13
CA SER A 37 -33.80 29.69 33.18
C SER A 37 -33.76 30.38 31.83
N GLY A 38 -33.18 29.76 30.83
CA GLY A 38 -33.20 30.24 29.43
C GLY A 38 -33.37 29.10 28.47
N SER A 39 -34.59 28.92 27.95
CA SER A 39 -34.90 28.01 26.83
C SER A 39 -34.31 28.57 25.56
N GLY A 40 -33.23 28.05 25.07
CA GLY A 40 -32.62 28.40 23.81
C GLY A 40 -32.30 27.14 23.00
N SER A 41 -33.13 26.83 22.00
CA SER A 41 -32.82 25.84 20.98
C SER A 41 -31.67 26.35 20.13
N GLY A 42 -30.45 26.03 20.45
CA GLY A 42 -29.25 26.34 19.68
C GLY A 42 -28.66 25.10 19.05
N SER A 43 -28.84 24.93 17.74
CA SER A 43 -28.06 23.98 16.96
C SER A 43 -26.61 24.41 17.00
N GLY A 44 -25.85 23.91 17.96
CA GLY A 44 -24.44 24.21 18.09
C GLY A 44 -23.60 23.33 17.19
N SER A 45 -23.33 23.80 15.97
CA SER A 45 -22.18 23.30 15.21
C SER A 45 -20.92 23.67 15.98
N GLY A 46 -20.30 22.70 16.63
CA GLY A 46 -19.03 22.91 17.37
C GLY A 46 -17.88 23.20 16.39
N SER A 47 -17.70 24.47 16.05
CA SER A 47 -16.50 24.92 15.37
C SER A 47 -15.36 24.98 16.37
N GLY A 48 -14.48 23.96 16.40
CA GLY A 48 -13.18 24.05 17.08
C GLY A 48 -12.34 25.16 16.49
N SER A 49 -12.17 26.27 17.21
CA SER A 49 -11.31 27.37 16.82
C SER A 49 -9.86 26.99 16.94
N GLY A 50 -9.27 26.40 15.88
CA GLY A 50 -7.83 26.30 15.68
C GLY A 50 -7.34 27.50 14.90
N SER A 51 -6.44 28.26 15.45
CA SER A 51 -5.81 29.43 14.87
C SER A 51 -5.18 29.14 13.52
N GLY A 52 -5.53 29.87 12.49
CA GLY A 52 -4.89 29.84 11.17
C GLY A 52 -5.49 28.83 10.20
N SER A 53 -6.81 28.75 10.12
CA SER A 53 -7.50 27.87 9.17
C SER A 53 -7.36 28.38 7.74
N ASN A 54 -6.46 27.75 6.96
CA ASN A 54 -6.66 27.69 5.53
C ASN A 54 -7.99 26.95 5.32
N SER A 55 -9.05 27.69 4.93
CA SER A 55 -10.42 27.18 4.76
C SER A 55 -10.58 26.07 3.71
N ASN A 56 -9.48 25.67 3.08
CA ASN A 56 -9.43 24.72 1.98
C ASN A 56 -8.79 23.36 2.34
N CYS A 57 -8.71 23.02 3.62
CA CYS A 57 -8.11 21.73 4.03
C CYS A 57 -9.21 20.67 4.22
N PHE A 58 -8.95 19.46 3.73
CA PHE A 58 -9.80 18.28 3.84
C PHE A 58 -9.06 17.16 4.57
N SER A 59 -9.82 16.29 5.25
CA SER A 59 -9.27 15.26 6.12
C SER A 59 -8.52 15.83 7.33
N SER A 60 -7.90 14.97 8.12
CA SER A 60 -7.18 15.35 9.34
C SER A 60 -5.90 14.54 9.53
N GLY A 61 -5.03 15.01 10.41
CA GLY A 61 -3.77 14.32 10.73
C GLY A 61 -2.85 14.20 9.52
N VAL A 62 -2.27 13.04 9.36
CA VAL A 62 -1.27 12.74 8.30
C VAL A 62 -1.87 12.66 6.89
N TYR A 63 -3.19 12.54 6.79
CA TYR A 63 -3.90 12.47 5.51
C TYR A 63 -4.50 13.81 5.08
N GLN A 64 -4.25 14.88 5.82
CA GLN A 64 -4.77 16.21 5.50
C GLN A 64 -4.22 16.72 4.19
N VAL A 65 -5.12 17.21 3.33
CA VAL A 65 -4.80 17.79 2.02
C VAL A 65 -5.38 19.18 1.92
N CYS A 66 -4.55 20.14 1.52
CA CYS A 66 -4.94 21.54 1.39
C CYS A 66 -4.67 22.02 -0.04
N PRO A 67 -5.66 21.92 -0.97
CA PRO A 67 -5.54 22.49 -2.31
C PRO A 67 -5.23 23.98 -2.26
N ALA A 68 -4.36 24.46 -3.15
CA ALA A 68 -4.06 25.89 -3.26
C ALA A 68 -5.29 26.69 -3.73
N THR A 69 -6.15 26.05 -4.54
CA THR A 69 -7.44 26.57 -5.01
C THR A 69 -8.51 25.49 -4.91
N MET A 70 -9.72 25.88 -4.53
CA MET A 70 -10.86 24.95 -4.46
C MET A 70 -11.22 24.43 -5.85
N PRO A 71 -11.43 23.10 -6.02
CA PRO A 71 -11.93 22.54 -7.26
C PRO A 71 -13.33 23.08 -7.57
N GLY A 72 -13.49 23.77 -8.70
CA GLY A 72 -14.78 24.34 -9.13
C GLY A 72 -15.59 23.43 -10.05
N ASN A 73 -14.94 22.45 -10.70
CA ASN A 73 -15.56 21.55 -11.68
C ASN A 73 -15.78 20.17 -11.08
N ASN A 74 -16.74 19.42 -11.65
CA ASN A 74 -16.90 18.00 -11.34
C ASN A 74 -15.82 17.19 -12.05
N LEU A 75 -15.30 16.16 -11.39
CA LEU A 75 -14.40 15.16 -11.96
C LEU A 75 -15.22 13.93 -12.37
N SER A 76 -15.23 13.62 -13.65
CA SER A 76 -15.96 12.45 -14.17
C SER A 76 -15.01 11.56 -14.98
N ILE A 77 -14.80 10.33 -14.51
CA ILE A 77 -13.96 9.31 -15.14
C ILE A 77 -14.88 8.25 -15.79
N THR A 78 -15.18 8.47 -17.07
CA THR A 78 -16.08 7.60 -17.87
C THR A 78 -15.33 6.68 -18.82
N THR A 79 -14.02 6.87 -18.97
CA THR A 79 -13.11 6.04 -19.76
C THR A 79 -11.88 5.71 -18.94
N LYS A 80 -11.12 4.67 -19.33
CA LYS A 80 -9.86 4.32 -18.69
C LYS A 80 -8.91 5.53 -18.68
N THR A 81 -8.58 6.01 -17.49
CA THR A 81 -7.73 7.19 -17.25
C THR A 81 -6.55 6.78 -16.38
N THR A 82 -5.35 7.09 -16.81
CA THR A 82 -4.13 6.91 -16.01
C THR A 82 -3.67 8.26 -15.48
N VAL A 83 -3.42 8.33 -14.18
CA VAL A 83 -2.85 9.48 -13.47
C VAL A 83 -1.39 9.18 -13.16
N HIS A 84 -0.49 9.98 -13.73
CA HIS A 84 0.94 9.91 -13.42
C HIS A 84 1.23 10.74 -12.18
N THR A 85 1.80 10.12 -11.15
CA THR A 85 2.02 10.79 -9.85
C THR A 85 3.42 11.40 -9.71
N ASP A 86 4.15 11.59 -10.80
CA ASP A 86 5.45 12.26 -10.80
C ASP A 86 5.34 13.72 -10.35
N MET A 87 6.45 14.25 -9.80
CA MET A 87 6.49 15.64 -9.29
C MET A 87 6.15 16.70 -10.35
N ALA A 88 6.46 16.43 -11.62
CA ALA A 88 6.19 17.32 -12.75
C ALA A 88 4.87 17.03 -13.48
N SER A 89 4.07 16.08 -13.00
CA SER A 89 2.84 15.68 -13.68
C SER A 89 1.80 16.80 -13.65
N ALA A 90 1.24 17.10 -14.82
CA ALA A 90 0.10 18.00 -14.95
C ALA A 90 -1.23 17.40 -14.46
N ASP A 91 -1.26 16.08 -14.20
CA ASP A 91 -2.44 15.37 -13.70
C ASP A 91 -2.77 15.74 -12.25
N CYS A 92 -1.78 16.22 -11.49
CA CYS A 92 -1.91 16.54 -10.08
C CYS A 92 -2.17 18.04 -9.87
N ILE A 93 -3.18 18.40 -9.09
CA ILE A 93 -3.43 19.81 -8.73
C ILE A 93 -2.36 20.35 -7.78
N ALA A 94 -2.13 21.66 -7.82
CA ALA A 94 -1.21 22.32 -6.92
C ALA A 94 -1.72 22.30 -5.47
N LEU A 95 -0.84 21.99 -4.54
CA LEU A 95 -1.10 22.00 -3.10
C LEU A 95 -0.39 23.16 -2.42
N SER A 96 -0.97 23.62 -1.31
CA SER A 96 -0.27 24.57 -0.42
C SER A 96 0.91 23.89 0.25
N PRO A 97 2.10 24.51 0.30
CA PRO A 97 3.26 23.91 1.03
C PRO A 97 2.91 23.58 2.49
N PRO A 98 3.42 22.44 3.05
CA PRO A 98 4.51 21.59 2.55
C PRO A 98 4.10 20.29 1.83
N ASN A 99 2.85 20.16 1.34
CA ASN A 99 2.25 18.88 0.94
C ASN A 99 2.58 18.37 -0.47
N ASN A 100 3.80 18.54 -0.96
CA ASN A 100 4.21 17.98 -2.26
C ASN A 100 4.45 16.45 -2.27
N ALA A 101 4.23 15.78 -1.14
CA ALA A 101 4.48 14.34 -1.00
C ALA A 101 3.43 13.45 -1.68
N VAL A 102 2.31 14.01 -2.12
CA VAL A 102 1.19 13.28 -2.74
C VAL A 102 0.78 13.91 -4.08
N CYS A 103 0.11 13.12 -4.92
CA CYS A 103 -0.56 13.61 -6.12
C CYS A 103 -2.07 13.69 -5.86
N VAL A 104 -2.68 14.86 -6.05
CA VAL A 104 -4.11 15.05 -5.81
C VAL A 104 -4.83 15.28 -7.13
N VAL A 105 -5.87 14.49 -7.38
CA VAL A 105 -6.89 14.75 -8.40
C VAL A 105 -8.17 15.13 -7.67
N ALA A 106 -8.85 16.20 -8.10
CA ALA A 106 -9.95 16.74 -7.32
C ALA A 106 -11.09 17.28 -8.16
N GLY A 107 -12.30 17.26 -7.58
CA GLY A 107 -13.50 17.84 -8.15
C GLY A 107 -14.46 18.32 -7.08
N ASN A 108 -15.44 19.15 -7.47
CA ASN A 108 -16.55 19.49 -6.59
C ASN A 108 -17.38 18.24 -6.26
N SER A 109 -17.75 17.46 -7.26
CA SER A 109 -18.16 16.06 -7.10
C SER A 109 -17.24 15.17 -7.92
N VAL A 110 -17.06 13.91 -7.49
CA VAL A 110 -16.24 12.91 -8.19
C VAL A 110 -17.12 11.73 -8.57
N SER A 111 -17.09 11.34 -9.85
CA SER A 111 -17.76 10.16 -10.35
C SER A 111 -16.79 9.30 -11.16
N ILE A 112 -16.59 8.03 -10.76
CA ILE A 112 -15.70 7.07 -11.41
C ILE A 112 -16.54 5.89 -11.87
N SER A 113 -16.92 5.88 -13.15
CA SER A 113 -17.68 4.78 -13.75
C SER A 113 -16.82 3.86 -14.63
N SER A 114 -15.53 4.18 -14.79
CA SER A 114 -14.54 3.37 -15.51
C SER A 114 -13.30 3.15 -14.65
N PHE A 115 -12.12 3.00 -15.23
CA PHE A 115 -10.87 2.76 -14.53
C PHE A 115 -10.10 4.07 -14.30
N LEU A 116 -9.82 4.39 -13.05
CA LEU A 116 -8.84 5.39 -12.63
C LEU A 116 -7.60 4.65 -12.13
N ILE A 117 -6.48 4.76 -12.88
CA ILE A 117 -5.23 4.06 -12.57
C ILE A 117 -4.21 5.07 -12.09
N GLY A 118 -3.65 4.89 -10.89
CA GLY A 118 -2.57 5.70 -10.34
C GLY A 118 -1.22 5.03 -10.48
N VAL A 119 -0.25 5.68 -11.14
CA VAL A 119 1.10 5.14 -11.34
C VAL A 119 2.17 6.15 -10.98
N GLY A 120 3.27 5.71 -10.39
CA GLY A 120 4.44 6.55 -10.11
C GLY A 120 4.80 6.67 -8.63
N PRO A 121 5.77 7.55 -8.30
CA PRO A 121 6.44 7.52 -7.01
C PRO A 121 5.65 8.13 -5.84
N ARG A 122 4.61 8.94 -6.10
CA ARG A 122 3.82 9.58 -5.03
C ARG A 122 2.48 8.87 -4.83
N PRO A 123 1.99 8.76 -3.58
CA PRO A 123 0.63 8.32 -3.30
C PRO A 123 -0.42 9.16 -4.03
N LEU A 124 -1.53 8.55 -4.41
CA LEU A 124 -2.67 9.20 -5.05
C LEU A 124 -3.68 9.64 -4.01
N VAL A 125 -4.19 10.86 -4.13
CA VAL A 125 -5.36 11.34 -3.38
C VAL A 125 -6.46 11.70 -4.37
N VAL A 126 -7.65 11.15 -4.18
CA VAL A 126 -8.86 11.53 -4.91
C VAL A 126 -9.74 12.34 -3.96
N LEU A 127 -9.95 13.62 -4.28
CA LEU A 127 -10.67 14.57 -3.42
C LEU A 127 -11.97 15.03 -4.06
N SER A 128 -13.07 14.85 -3.34
CA SER A 128 -14.34 15.50 -3.63
C SER A 128 -14.69 16.50 -2.54
N THR A 129 -15.02 17.74 -2.91
CA THR A 129 -15.48 18.75 -1.96
C THR A 129 -16.96 18.56 -1.58
N SER A 130 -17.66 17.63 -2.21
CA SER A 130 -19.02 17.21 -1.84
C SER A 130 -19.17 15.69 -1.83
N THR A 131 -19.61 15.08 -2.91
CA THR A 131 -19.92 13.64 -2.98
C THR A 131 -18.98 12.91 -3.91
N MET A 132 -18.68 11.63 -3.56
CA MET A 132 -17.89 10.73 -4.39
C MET A 132 -18.72 9.48 -4.71
N ASP A 133 -18.77 9.11 -5.99
CA ASP A 133 -19.44 7.90 -6.47
C ASP A 133 -18.46 7.06 -7.30
N ILE A 134 -18.15 5.85 -6.80
CA ILE A 134 -17.22 4.91 -7.43
C ILE A 134 -17.99 3.64 -7.80
N GLN A 135 -18.34 3.51 -9.08
CA GLN A 135 -18.97 2.35 -9.68
C GLN A 135 -18.00 1.54 -10.54
N GLY A 136 -16.91 2.18 -10.98
CA GLY A 136 -15.81 1.57 -11.70
C GLY A 136 -14.69 1.09 -10.78
N SER A 137 -13.44 1.36 -11.16
CA SER A 137 -12.27 0.92 -10.40
C SER A 137 -11.30 2.06 -10.13
N VAL A 138 -10.78 2.13 -8.91
CA VAL A 138 -9.59 2.90 -8.54
C VAL A 138 -8.47 1.90 -8.31
N ASP A 139 -7.46 1.94 -9.16
CA ASP A 139 -6.38 0.95 -9.20
C ASP A 139 -5.04 1.65 -8.97
N VAL A 140 -4.42 1.36 -7.83
CA VAL A 140 -3.06 1.75 -7.49
C VAL A 140 -2.19 0.52 -7.21
N SER A 141 -2.64 -0.66 -7.66
CA SER A 141 -1.87 -1.90 -7.55
C SER A 141 -0.63 -1.86 -8.45
N SER A 142 0.33 -2.71 -8.13
CA SER A 142 1.49 -2.93 -8.98
C SER A 142 1.34 -4.22 -9.79
N HIS A 143 1.86 -4.21 -11.01
CA HIS A 143 1.82 -5.34 -11.92
C HIS A 143 3.20 -5.65 -12.49
N THR A 144 3.45 -6.94 -12.78
CA THR A 144 4.69 -7.36 -13.46
C THR A 144 4.50 -7.41 -14.98
N MET A 145 3.27 -7.65 -15.46
CA MET A 145 2.99 -7.72 -16.91
C MET A 145 1.63 -7.07 -17.28
N PRO A 146 1.62 -5.94 -18.00
CA PRO A 146 2.79 -5.12 -18.31
C PRO A 146 3.38 -4.51 -17.03
N PRO A 147 4.69 -4.23 -16.96
CA PRO A 147 5.28 -3.67 -15.76
C PRO A 147 4.65 -2.33 -15.41
N GLN A 148 4.08 -2.26 -14.20
CA GLN A 148 3.44 -1.06 -13.68
C GLN A 148 3.73 -0.95 -12.19
N GLN A 149 4.22 0.21 -11.79
CA GLN A 149 4.43 0.58 -10.40
C GLN A 149 3.24 1.39 -9.90
N GLY A 150 2.50 0.86 -8.94
CA GLY A 150 1.37 1.56 -8.32
C GLY A 150 1.79 2.88 -7.67
N ALA A 151 0.86 3.81 -7.55
CA ALA A 151 1.12 5.15 -7.00
C ALA A 151 1.69 5.10 -5.58
N GLY A 152 2.92 5.60 -5.37
CA GLY A 152 3.59 5.61 -4.07
C GLY A 152 4.09 4.25 -3.57
N SER A 153 4.17 3.23 -4.43
CA SER A 153 4.75 1.93 -4.11
C SER A 153 6.26 2.02 -3.86
N ASP A 154 6.83 0.97 -3.27
CA ASP A 154 8.27 0.82 -3.04
C ASP A 154 8.93 2.05 -2.37
N PRO A 155 8.38 2.58 -1.28
CA PRO A 155 8.98 3.76 -0.65
C PRO A 155 10.41 3.46 -0.22
N PRO A 156 11.36 4.42 -0.42
CA PRO A 156 12.78 4.19 -0.20
C PRO A 156 13.14 3.93 1.27
N ALA A 157 12.28 4.33 2.19
CA ALA A 157 12.49 4.14 3.62
C ALA A 157 11.63 3.01 4.18
N GLY A 158 12.20 2.18 5.03
CA GLY A 158 11.46 1.17 5.80
C GLY A 158 11.15 -0.14 5.06
N CYS A 159 11.69 -0.34 3.86
CA CYS A 159 11.59 -1.61 3.13
C CYS A 159 12.94 -2.32 3.13
N MET A 160 13.17 -3.18 4.11
CA MET A 160 14.43 -3.90 4.27
C MET A 160 14.17 -5.38 4.57
N GLY A 161 14.39 -6.24 3.59
CA GLY A 161 14.52 -7.69 3.78
C GLY A 161 15.99 -8.10 3.63
N THR A 162 16.32 -9.29 4.02
CA THR A 162 17.67 -9.87 3.79
C THR A 162 17.67 -10.55 2.42
N PRO A 163 18.41 -10.03 1.43
CA PRO A 163 18.47 -10.68 0.12
C PRO A 163 19.06 -12.07 0.21
N ALA A 164 18.70 -12.95 -0.71
CA ALA A 164 19.42 -14.21 -0.91
C ALA A 164 20.88 -13.89 -1.28
N THR A 165 21.87 -14.52 -0.64
CA THR A 165 23.29 -14.22 -0.83
C THR A 165 23.95 -15.10 -1.88
N ALA A 166 23.44 -16.33 -2.07
CA ALA A 166 23.97 -17.29 -3.02
C ALA A 166 22.87 -18.03 -3.78
N ALA A 167 23.16 -18.49 -4.99
CA ALA A 167 22.31 -19.46 -5.67
C ALA A 167 22.32 -20.79 -4.88
N PRO A 168 21.18 -21.45 -4.77
CA PRO A 168 19.91 -21.28 -5.48
C PRO A 168 18.85 -20.42 -4.76
N GLY A 169 19.21 -19.59 -3.78
CA GLY A 169 18.30 -18.92 -2.87
C GLY A 169 17.17 -18.13 -3.52
N GLY A 170 15.94 -18.27 -3.01
CA GLY A 170 14.75 -17.52 -3.43
C GLY A 170 14.69 -16.12 -2.79
N GLY A 171 14.05 -15.17 -3.48
CA GLY A 171 13.79 -13.82 -2.96
C GLY A 171 12.72 -13.81 -1.88
N PHE A 172 12.82 -12.92 -0.89
CA PHE A 172 11.78 -12.72 0.14
C PHE A 172 10.56 -11.97 -0.43
N GLY A 173 9.38 -12.16 0.17
CA GLY A 173 8.19 -11.35 -0.10
C GLY A 173 8.23 -9.98 0.62
N GLY A 174 7.69 -8.94 -0.01
CA GLY A 174 7.54 -7.62 0.58
C GLY A 174 6.62 -7.64 1.80
N SER A 175 6.93 -6.87 2.83
CA SER A 175 6.14 -6.78 4.06
C SER A 175 5.43 -5.43 4.17
N PHE A 176 4.32 -5.40 4.91
CA PHE A 176 3.69 -4.18 5.38
C PHE A 176 3.01 -4.46 6.73
N THR A 177 1.66 -4.52 6.84
CA THR A 177 1.00 -4.82 8.13
C THR A 177 1.17 -6.27 8.56
N THR A 178 1.44 -7.17 7.63
CA THR A 178 1.94 -8.51 7.95
C THR A 178 3.33 -8.72 7.33
N LYS A 179 4.08 -9.63 7.91
CA LYS A 179 5.35 -10.09 7.34
C LYS A 179 5.08 -10.75 5.99
N GLY A 180 5.92 -10.46 4.97
CA GLY A 180 5.98 -11.24 3.75
C GLY A 180 6.56 -12.63 4.01
N GLY A 181 6.40 -13.54 3.06
CA GLY A 181 7.01 -14.87 3.13
C GLY A 181 8.52 -14.79 2.97
N ASP A 182 9.24 -15.64 3.69
CA ASP A 182 10.67 -15.83 3.45
C ASP A 182 10.88 -16.55 2.12
N GLY A 183 11.94 -16.24 1.39
CA GLY A 183 12.36 -17.04 0.24
C GLY A 183 12.75 -18.44 0.66
N GLY A 184 12.60 -19.40 -0.23
CA GLY A 184 13.11 -20.75 -0.04
C GLY A 184 14.62 -20.68 0.14
N THR A 185 15.15 -21.47 1.09
CA THR A 185 16.58 -21.48 1.37
C THR A 185 17.05 -22.87 1.70
N SER A 186 18.03 -23.33 0.95
CA SER A 186 18.83 -24.52 1.28
C SER A 186 19.96 -24.19 2.25
N VAL A 187 20.28 -22.91 2.44
CA VAL A 187 21.33 -22.41 3.35
C VAL A 187 20.82 -21.16 4.11
N PRO A 188 20.30 -21.28 5.35
CA PRO A 188 19.90 -20.11 6.14
C PRO A 188 21.08 -19.18 6.46
N PRO A 189 20.86 -17.84 6.58
CA PRO A 189 19.59 -17.10 6.74
C PRO A 189 19.13 -16.32 5.49
N ASP A 190 19.34 -16.84 4.31
CA ASP A 190 19.08 -16.13 3.04
C ASP A 190 17.58 -15.94 2.74
N GLY A 191 17.23 -14.85 2.05
CA GLY A 191 15.87 -14.60 1.60
C GLY A 191 14.87 -14.26 2.71
N ALA A 192 15.30 -13.73 3.85
CA ALA A 192 14.40 -13.43 4.97
C ALA A 192 13.60 -12.13 4.72
N ALA A 193 12.27 -12.22 4.78
CA ALA A 193 11.39 -11.06 4.71
C ALA A 193 11.52 -10.18 5.97
N GLN A 194 11.34 -8.88 5.80
CA GLN A 194 11.27 -7.92 6.91
C GLN A 194 10.12 -8.27 7.86
N ALA A 195 10.26 -8.00 9.15
CA ALA A 195 9.15 -8.06 10.09
C ALA A 195 8.03 -7.09 9.68
N ALA A 196 6.79 -7.43 10.01
CA ALA A 196 5.65 -6.54 9.86
C ALA A 196 5.89 -5.21 10.60
N PHE A 197 5.40 -4.12 10.02
CA PHE A 197 5.49 -2.80 10.64
C PHE A 197 4.22 -2.01 10.36
N MET A 198 3.86 -1.15 11.31
CA MET A 198 2.74 -0.23 11.18
C MET A 198 3.28 1.19 10.99
N THR A 199 2.67 1.95 10.10
CA THR A 199 2.99 3.37 9.90
C THR A 199 1.71 4.15 9.73
N GLN A 200 1.68 5.37 10.24
CA GLN A 200 0.60 6.33 9.98
C GLN A 200 0.90 7.17 8.73
N ALA A 201 2.13 7.16 8.22
CA ALA A 201 2.47 7.86 7.00
C ALA A 201 1.82 7.17 5.79
N LEU A 202 1.26 7.96 4.89
CA LEU A 202 0.71 7.46 3.62
C LEU A 202 1.83 6.93 2.74
N ARG A 203 1.80 5.64 2.46
CA ARG A 203 2.83 4.96 1.67
C ARG A 203 2.32 3.66 1.07
N GLY A 204 2.95 3.20 0.01
CA GLY A 204 2.72 1.88 -0.54
C GLY A 204 3.44 0.76 0.22
N GLY A 205 3.19 -0.46 -0.22
CA GLY A 205 3.84 -1.68 0.27
C GLY A 205 5.30 -1.76 -0.14
N CYS A 206 6.01 -2.69 0.49
CA CYS A 206 7.41 -2.97 0.16
C CYS A 206 7.55 -3.93 -1.03
N PRO A 207 8.61 -3.76 -1.84
CA PRO A 207 8.91 -4.72 -2.90
C PRO A 207 9.38 -6.06 -2.32
N GLY A 208 9.30 -7.08 -3.13
CA GLY A 208 9.95 -8.36 -2.86
C GLY A 208 11.46 -8.30 -3.05
N GLY A 209 12.14 -9.39 -2.69
CA GLY A 209 13.57 -9.59 -2.91
C GLY A 209 13.85 -10.28 -4.25
N ASP A 210 15.06 -10.07 -4.76
CA ASP A 210 15.55 -10.75 -5.95
C ASP A 210 15.91 -12.22 -5.62
N GLY A 211 15.53 -13.13 -6.51
CA GLY A 211 16.05 -14.49 -6.54
C GLY A 211 17.52 -14.50 -7.03
N LYS A 212 18.31 -15.47 -6.57
CA LYS A 212 19.74 -15.59 -6.93
C LYS A 212 19.96 -16.43 -8.16
N GLY A 213 20.96 -15.98 -8.93
CA GLY A 213 21.42 -16.59 -10.17
C GLY A 213 21.26 -15.63 -11.37
N PRO A 214 21.71 -16.01 -12.55
CA PRO A 214 21.54 -15.26 -13.77
C PRO A 214 20.08 -15.37 -14.26
N ASN A 215 19.23 -14.43 -13.90
CA ASN A 215 17.81 -14.37 -14.25
C ASN A 215 17.54 -13.19 -15.20
N PRO A 216 17.96 -13.24 -16.47
CA PRO A 216 17.80 -12.12 -17.38
C PRO A 216 16.31 -11.82 -17.65
N GLY A 217 15.89 -10.59 -17.40
CA GLY A 217 14.53 -10.13 -17.66
C GLY A 217 13.48 -10.52 -16.62
N SER A 218 13.84 -11.29 -15.60
CA SER A 218 12.93 -11.58 -14.48
C SER A 218 12.97 -10.48 -13.43
N MET A 219 11.83 -10.21 -12.80
CA MET A 219 11.65 -9.10 -11.84
C MET A 219 11.00 -9.57 -10.55
N ARG A 220 11.44 -8.96 -9.45
CA ARG A 220 10.72 -9.02 -8.17
C ARG A 220 9.39 -8.28 -8.28
N GLY A 221 8.42 -8.64 -7.47
CA GLY A 221 7.17 -7.91 -7.36
C GLY A 221 7.36 -6.55 -6.68
N HIS A 222 6.85 -5.49 -7.31
CA HIS A 222 6.70 -4.19 -6.67
C HIS A 222 5.62 -4.24 -5.59
N GLY A 223 5.78 -3.48 -4.50
CA GLY A 223 4.72 -3.29 -3.51
C GLY A 223 3.49 -2.62 -4.12
N GLY A 224 2.31 -2.83 -3.54
CA GLY A 224 1.10 -2.11 -3.91
C GLY A 224 1.23 -0.61 -3.62
N GLY A 225 0.49 0.22 -4.33
CA GLY A 225 0.51 1.66 -4.15
C GLY A 225 -0.26 2.14 -2.92
N ALA A 226 -0.46 3.46 -2.83
CA ALA A 226 -1.25 4.07 -1.77
C ALA A 226 -2.28 5.05 -2.33
N VAL A 227 -3.51 4.98 -1.84
CA VAL A 227 -4.60 5.87 -2.21
C VAL A 227 -5.37 6.36 -1.01
N VAL A 228 -5.74 7.66 -1.03
CA VAL A 228 -6.71 8.27 -0.12
C VAL A 228 -7.91 8.73 -0.93
N LEU A 229 -9.10 8.30 -0.53
CA LEU A 229 -10.37 8.74 -1.09
C LEU A 229 -11.05 9.65 -0.06
N ILE A 230 -11.22 10.93 -0.40
CA ILE A 230 -11.80 11.96 0.50
C ILE A 230 -13.08 12.49 -0.12
N ALA A 231 -14.19 12.42 0.61
CA ALA A 231 -15.44 13.05 0.23
C ALA A 231 -16.02 13.86 1.40
N ALA A 232 -16.21 15.17 1.23
CA ALA A 232 -16.61 16.04 2.32
C ALA A 232 -18.03 15.77 2.85
N GLN A 233 -18.91 15.13 2.06
CA GLN A 233 -20.29 14.84 2.45
C GLN A 233 -20.60 13.33 2.49
N SER A 234 -20.43 12.64 1.35
CA SER A 234 -20.72 11.21 1.27
C SER A 234 -19.90 10.51 0.19
N MET A 235 -19.63 9.24 0.43
CA MET A 235 -18.96 8.33 -0.51
C MET A 235 -19.85 7.12 -0.78
N THR A 236 -20.11 6.86 -2.06
CA THR A 236 -20.74 5.63 -2.53
C THR A 236 -19.67 4.77 -3.20
N LEU A 237 -19.47 3.55 -2.71
CA LEU A 237 -18.43 2.65 -3.16
C LEU A 237 -19.06 1.33 -3.59
N PHE A 238 -19.38 1.22 -4.87
CA PHE A 238 -20.02 0.04 -5.48
C PHE A 238 -19.10 -0.67 -6.49
N GLY A 239 -17.89 -0.18 -6.64
CA GLY A 239 -16.86 -0.71 -7.51
C GLY A 239 -15.66 -1.28 -6.74
N THR A 240 -14.49 -1.21 -7.37
CA THR A 240 -13.25 -1.78 -6.87
C THR A 240 -12.26 -0.70 -6.45
N VAL A 241 -11.57 -0.90 -5.32
CA VAL A 241 -10.36 -0.15 -4.94
C VAL A 241 -9.26 -1.18 -4.69
N ASP A 242 -8.21 -1.14 -5.51
CA ASP A 242 -7.11 -2.09 -5.46
C ASP A 242 -5.78 -1.40 -5.20
N ALA A 243 -5.07 -1.86 -4.17
CA ALA A 243 -3.71 -1.46 -3.81
C ALA A 243 -2.80 -2.68 -3.59
N SER A 244 -3.02 -3.77 -4.34
CA SER A 244 -2.30 -5.03 -4.16
C SER A 244 -0.86 -4.96 -4.68
N GLY A 245 0.00 -5.80 -4.12
CA GLY A 245 1.36 -5.99 -4.58
C GLY A 245 1.45 -6.87 -5.84
N ALA A 246 2.48 -6.61 -6.66
CA ALA A 246 2.79 -7.40 -7.85
C ALA A 246 3.34 -8.79 -7.48
N ARG A 247 3.16 -9.74 -8.36
CA ARG A 247 3.76 -11.06 -8.28
C ARG A 247 5.29 -11.01 -8.44
N GLY A 248 5.98 -12.05 -7.99
CA GLY A 248 7.37 -12.33 -8.33
C GLY A 248 7.47 -13.22 -9.56
N ASP A 249 8.49 -13.01 -10.40
CA ASP A 249 8.77 -13.87 -11.55
C ASP A 249 9.46 -15.17 -11.14
N GLY A 250 9.34 -16.16 -11.97
CA GLY A 250 10.02 -17.44 -11.80
C GLY A 250 11.53 -17.31 -12.02
N GLY A 251 12.31 -18.16 -11.35
CA GLY A 251 13.74 -18.31 -11.60
C GLY A 251 14.00 -19.01 -12.93
N ALA A 252 14.99 -18.55 -13.69
CA ALA A 252 15.45 -19.20 -14.91
C ALA A 252 16.03 -20.59 -14.62
N GLY A 253 16.01 -21.48 -15.60
CA GLY A 253 16.64 -22.80 -15.51
C GLY A 253 18.13 -22.70 -15.18
N GLY A 254 18.72 -23.80 -14.69
CA GLY A 254 20.10 -23.84 -14.21
C GLY A 254 20.20 -23.64 -12.69
N GLY A 255 19.12 -23.87 -11.95
CA GLY A 255 19.08 -23.78 -10.48
C GLY A 255 18.98 -22.36 -9.95
N ASN A 256 18.36 -21.44 -10.70
CA ASN A 256 18.20 -20.07 -10.26
C ASN A 256 16.96 -19.89 -9.38
N GLY A 257 17.08 -19.08 -8.33
CA GLY A 257 16.00 -18.80 -7.37
C GLY A 257 14.87 -18.01 -7.99
N GLY A 258 13.61 -18.27 -7.57
CA GLY A 258 12.43 -17.48 -7.88
C GLY A 258 12.43 -16.14 -7.14
N PHE A 259 11.76 -15.14 -7.69
CA PHE A 259 11.67 -13.80 -7.13
C PHE A 259 10.54 -13.70 -6.11
N GLY A 260 10.76 -12.87 -5.07
CA GLY A 260 9.71 -12.57 -4.10
C GLY A 260 8.67 -11.61 -4.66
N ALA A 261 7.44 -11.72 -4.18
CA ALA A 261 6.33 -10.83 -4.52
C ALA A 261 6.33 -9.54 -3.70
N GLY A 262 5.63 -8.50 -4.18
CA GLY A 262 5.39 -7.28 -3.44
C GLY A 262 4.32 -7.44 -2.36
N GLY A 263 4.46 -6.73 -1.24
CA GLY A 263 3.42 -6.58 -0.23
C GLY A 263 2.29 -5.66 -0.68
N GLY A 264 1.09 -5.81 -0.11
CA GLY A 264 -0.04 -4.90 -0.36
C GLY A 264 0.28 -3.47 0.10
N GLY A 265 -0.41 -2.50 -0.48
CA GLY A 265 -0.23 -1.09 -0.20
C GLY A 265 -1.20 -0.52 0.83
N MET A 266 -1.63 0.73 0.68
CA MET A 266 -2.47 1.45 1.63
C MET A 266 -3.69 2.06 0.97
N ILE A 267 -4.86 1.85 1.60
CA ILE A 267 -6.13 2.48 1.21
C ILE A 267 -6.69 3.23 2.41
N VAL A 268 -7.00 4.51 2.23
CA VAL A 268 -7.65 5.33 3.26
C VAL A 268 -8.97 5.85 2.71
N LEU A 269 -10.05 5.64 3.45
CA LEU A 269 -11.39 6.14 3.14
C LEU A 269 -11.76 7.21 4.17
N ASP A 270 -12.07 8.41 3.70
CA ASP A 270 -12.42 9.55 4.56
C ASP A 270 -13.69 10.25 4.07
N SER A 271 -14.80 9.96 4.73
CA SER A 271 -16.08 10.60 4.46
C SER A 271 -17.01 10.42 5.66
N PRO A 272 -17.84 11.42 6.01
CA PRO A 272 -18.83 11.28 7.09
C PRO A 272 -19.81 10.12 6.88
N THR A 273 -20.10 9.79 5.62
CA THR A 273 -20.99 8.68 5.26
C THR A 273 -20.35 7.87 4.12
N ILE A 274 -20.18 6.56 4.35
CA ILE A 274 -19.65 5.62 3.36
C ILE A 274 -20.70 4.52 3.14
N SER A 275 -21.20 4.42 1.89
CA SER A 275 -22.14 3.40 1.47
C SER A 275 -21.45 2.37 0.59
N VAL A 276 -21.63 1.09 0.92
CA VAL A 276 -21.10 -0.07 0.19
C VAL A 276 -22.24 -1.02 -0.18
N ASN A 277 -22.02 -1.90 -1.15
CA ASN A 277 -22.95 -2.97 -1.52
C ASN A 277 -22.21 -4.30 -1.75
N SER A 278 -22.92 -5.33 -2.18
CA SER A 278 -22.35 -6.66 -2.42
C SER A 278 -21.37 -6.74 -3.61
N LEU A 279 -21.26 -5.69 -4.42
CA LEU A 279 -20.32 -5.62 -5.54
C LEU A 279 -19.04 -4.88 -5.17
N THR A 280 -19.01 -4.21 -4.01
CA THR A 280 -17.84 -3.49 -3.51
C THR A 280 -16.69 -4.45 -3.28
N GLN A 281 -15.48 -4.08 -3.76
CA GLN A 281 -14.24 -4.79 -3.49
C GLN A 281 -13.16 -3.79 -3.10
N VAL A 282 -12.63 -3.90 -1.90
CA VAL A 282 -11.54 -3.04 -1.42
C VAL A 282 -10.42 -3.93 -0.90
N PHE A 283 -9.28 -3.93 -1.56
CA PHE A 283 -8.23 -4.84 -1.15
C PHE A 283 -6.82 -4.32 -1.40
N ALA A 284 -5.93 -4.73 -0.52
CA ALA A 284 -4.50 -4.43 -0.52
C ALA A 284 -3.74 -5.72 -0.15
N ASN A 285 -3.90 -6.73 -0.98
CA ASN A 285 -3.32 -8.06 -0.78
C ASN A 285 -1.87 -8.14 -1.23
N GLY A 286 -1.13 -9.11 -0.73
CA GLY A 286 0.19 -9.43 -1.26
C GLY A 286 0.13 -10.19 -2.58
N GLY A 287 1.15 -10.07 -3.43
CA GLY A 287 1.33 -10.90 -4.62
C GLY A 287 1.88 -12.29 -4.29
N GLY A 288 1.78 -13.24 -5.21
CA GLY A 288 2.39 -14.57 -5.11
C GLY A 288 3.86 -14.57 -5.56
N GLY A 289 4.74 -15.25 -4.83
CA GLY A 289 6.17 -15.41 -5.16
C GLY A 289 6.39 -16.33 -6.36
N GLY A 290 7.49 -16.15 -7.09
CA GLY A 290 7.86 -17.00 -8.23
C GLY A 290 8.45 -18.35 -7.80
N GLY A 291 8.27 -19.38 -8.59
CA GLY A 291 8.93 -20.68 -8.41
C GLY A 291 10.40 -20.64 -8.84
N GLY A 292 11.25 -21.48 -8.23
CA GLY A 292 12.65 -21.64 -8.64
C GLY A 292 12.79 -22.42 -9.95
N GLY A 293 13.85 -22.16 -10.70
CA GLY A 293 14.18 -22.86 -11.93
C GLY A 293 14.67 -24.30 -11.69
N ALA A 294 14.56 -25.16 -12.70
CA ALA A 294 15.11 -26.51 -12.65
C ALA A 294 16.64 -26.50 -12.57
N GLN A 295 17.22 -27.58 -12.07
CA GLN A 295 18.69 -27.79 -12.06
C GLN A 295 19.30 -27.74 -13.46
N THR A 296 18.60 -28.28 -14.45
CA THR A 296 19.03 -28.24 -15.86
C THR A 296 18.53 -26.98 -16.55
N ASN A 297 19.26 -26.45 -17.53
CA ASN A 297 19.01 -25.18 -18.20
C ASN A 297 17.70 -25.09 -19.02
N SER A 298 16.84 -26.09 -18.98
CA SER A 298 15.72 -26.20 -19.91
C SER A 298 14.35 -25.84 -19.35
N GLN A 299 14.22 -25.59 -18.06
CA GLN A 299 12.90 -25.33 -17.48
C GLN A 299 12.97 -24.25 -16.39
N ASP A 300 12.37 -23.11 -16.72
CA ASP A 300 12.19 -22.02 -15.79
C ASP A 300 11.11 -22.36 -14.75
N GLY A 301 11.18 -21.76 -13.58
CA GLY A 301 10.06 -21.69 -12.66
C GLY A 301 8.94 -20.82 -13.21
N SER A 302 7.71 -21.06 -12.81
CA SER A 302 6.59 -20.20 -13.16
C SER A 302 6.55 -18.95 -12.31
N SER A 303 6.11 -17.83 -12.87
CA SER A 303 5.78 -16.65 -12.09
C SER A 303 4.63 -16.94 -11.12
N GLY A 304 4.57 -16.22 -9.99
CA GLY A 304 3.40 -16.19 -9.12
C GLY A 304 2.19 -15.56 -9.79
N GLN A 305 1.12 -15.38 -9.04
CA GLN A 305 -0.11 -14.71 -9.47
C GLN A 305 -0.25 -13.34 -8.80
N GLU A 306 -1.00 -12.45 -9.41
CA GLU A 306 -1.47 -11.21 -8.80
C GLU A 306 -2.82 -11.43 -8.11
N SER A 307 -3.13 -10.63 -7.10
CA SER A 307 -4.43 -10.70 -6.44
C SER A 307 -5.55 -10.28 -7.40
N THR A 308 -6.64 -11.02 -7.41
CA THR A 308 -7.82 -10.73 -8.25
C THR A 308 -9.06 -10.34 -7.46
N GLY A 309 -8.93 -10.20 -6.14
CA GLY A 309 -10.04 -9.83 -5.28
C GLY A 309 -9.71 -9.95 -3.79
N PRO A 310 -10.62 -9.48 -2.92
CA PRO A 310 -10.30 -9.29 -1.49
C PRO A 310 -10.06 -10.61 -0.74
N ASN A 311 -10.78 -11.70 -1.11
CA ASN A 311 -10.80 -12.92 -0.33
C ASN A 311 -10.10 -14.09 -1.04
N THR A 312 -9.17 -13.78 -1.96
CA THR A 312 -8.48 -14.79 -2.77
C THR A 312 -6.99 -14.60 -2.66
N ALA A 313 -6.28 -15.69 -2.35
CA ALA A 313 -4.81 -15.68 -2.39
C ALA A 313 -4.31 -15.42 -3.81
N ALA A 314 -3.25 -14.62 -3.93
CA ALA A 314 -2.38 -14.63 -5.09
C ALA A 314 -1.49 -15.86 -5.00
N GLY A 315 -1.72 -16.86 -5.84
CA GLY A 315 -1.03 -18.15 -5.78
C GLY A 315 0.46 -18.05 -6.10
N GLY A 316 1.27 -18.81 -5.42
CA GLY A 316 2.71 -18.95 -5.71
C GLY A 316 2.97 -19.68 -7.04
N GLY A 317 4.11 -19.39 -7.67
CA GLY A 317 4.55 -19.99 -8.91
C GLY A 317 5.02 -21.45 -8.76
N GLY A 318 4.80 -22.27 -9.75
CA GLY A 318 5.29 -23.66 -9.78
C GLY A 318 6.80 -23.72 -9.99
N GLY A 319 7.47 -24.66 -9.35
CA GLY A 319 8.92 -24.93 -9.58
C GLY A 319 9.17 -25.57 -10.95
N GLY A 320 10.29 -25.20 -11.57
CA GLY A 320 10.72 -25.73 -12.85
C GLY A 320 11.14 -27.22 -12.77
N GLY A 321 10.72 -28.02 -13.73
CA GLY A 321 11.18 -29.39 -13.96
C GLY A 321 11.10 -30.39 -12.82
N GLY A 322 10.27 -30.12 -11.80
CA GLY A 322 10.14 -30.97 -10.63
C GLY A 322 11.33 -30.91 -9.65
N THR A 323 12.34 -30.08 -9.90
CA THR A 323 13.49 -29.86 -8.99
C THR A 323 13.50 -28.46 -8.41
N GLY A 324 12.86 -27.47 -9.06
CA GLY A 324 12.71 -26.13 -8.51
C GLY A 324 11.70 -26.08 -7.36
N GLY A 325 11.96 -25.23 -6.38
CA GLY A 325 11.06 -24.96 -5.25
C GLY A 325 9.82 -24.17 -5.68
N LEU A 326 8.68 -24.40 -5.03
CA LEU A 326 7.45 -23.63 -5.26
C LEU A 326 7.56 -22.22 -4.67
N GLY A 327 6.94 -21.24 -5.30
CA GLY A 327 6.73 -19.91 -4.74
C GLY A 327 5.67 -19.93 -3.63
N GLY A 328 5.76 -18.97 -2.71
CA GLY A 328 4.81 -18.78 -1.62
C GLY A 328 3.60 -17.97 -2.06
N ASP A 329 2.42 -18.27 -1.49
CA ASP A 329 1.19 -17.53 -1.75
C ASP A 329 1.22 -16.14 -1.11
N GLY A 330 0.53 -15.16 -1.72
CA GLY A 330 0.33 -13.84 -1.16
C GLY A 330 -0.66 -13.85 0.02
N ALA A 331 -0.47 -12.93 0.97
CA ALA A 331 -1.34 -12.73 2.11
C ALA A 331 -2.68 -12.11 1.71
N TYR A 332 -3.77 -12.53 2.36
CA TYR A 332 -5.13 -12.02 2.14
C TYR A 332 -6.00 -12.22 3.38
N THR A 333 -7.23 -11.71 3.37
CA THR A 333 -8.19 -11.93 4.47
C THR A 333 -9.37 -12.74 3.97
N MET A 334 -9.70 -13.83 4.65
CA MET A 334 -10.89 -14.64 4.36
C MET A 334 -12.20 -13.89 4.68
N LEU A 335 -13.32 -14.31 4.11
CA LEU A 335 -14.66 -13.73 4.36
C LEU A 335 -15.02 -13.65 5.84
N ASN A 336 -14.57 -14.59 6.66
CA ASN A 336 -14.78 -14.59 8.11
C ASN A 336 -13.87 -13.61 8.87
N GLY A 337 -12.99 -12.89 8.17
CA GLY A 337 -12.02 -11.94 8.74
C GLY A 337 -10.72 -12.56 9.23
N THR A 338 -10.51 -13.86 9.01
CA THR A 338 -9.24 -14.50 9.33
C THR A 338 -8.15 -14.04 8.34
N VAL A 339 -7.05 -13.51 8.86
CA VAL A 339 -5.88 -13.17 8.07
C VAL A 339 -5.12 -14.47 7.72
N VAL A 340 -4.88 -14.67 6.43
CA VAL A 340 -3.97 -15.68 5.91
C VAL A 340 -2.64 -15.00 5.63
N ASN A 341 -1.62 -15.38 6.35
CA ASN A 341 -0.27 -14.82 6.17
C ASN A 341 0.33 -15.26 4.83
N ALA A 342 1.31 -14.49 4.36
CA ALA A 342 2.07 -14.84 3.18
C ALA A 342 2.80 -16.19 3.37
N GLY A 343 2.78 -17.00 2.33
CA GLY A 343 3.50 -18.26 2.26
C GLY A 343 5.00 -18.04 2.05
N ASN A 344 5.82 -18.87 2.66
CA ASN A 344 7.25 -18.92 2.34
C ASN A 344 7.47 -19.61 0.99
N GLY A 345 8.54 -19.22 0.30
CA GLY A 345 9.04 -20.01 -0.82
C GLY A 345 9.54 -21.38 -0.31
N HIS A 346 9.42 -22.40 -1.12
CA HIS A 346 9.89 -23.73 -0.79
C HIS A 346 11.35 -23.92 -1.22
N PRO A 347 12.16 -24.62 -0.42
CA PRO A 347 13.49 -25.02 -0.86
C PRO A 347 13.42 -25.96 -2.05
N ASN A 348 14.46 -25.95 -2.85
CA ASN A 348 14.58 -26.83 -4.01
C ASN A 348 14.77 -28.29 -3.62
N MET A 349 14.56 -29.17 -4.61
CA MET A 349 14.96 -30.56 -4.55
C MET A 349 16.09 -30.80 -5.55
N ASN A 350 17.15 -31.50 -5.15
CA ASN A 350 18.21 -31.99 -6.04
C ASN A 350 18.89 -30.91 -6.88
N GLY A 351 19.18 -29.73 -6.30
CA GLY A 351 19.99 -28.68 -6.92
C GLY A 351 19.25 -27.75 -7.89
N GLY A 352 17.91 -27.74 -7.88
CA GLY A 352 17.12 -26.69 -8.54
C GLY A 352 17.21 -25.35 -7.80
N GLY A 353 16.54 -24.31 -8.29
CA GLY A 353 16.39 -23.02 -7.60
C GLY A 353 15.35 -23.08 -6.50
N ASP A 354 15.52 -22.28 -5.45
CA ASP A 354 14.53 -22.13 -4.37
C ASP A 354 13.40 -21.19 -4.81
N GLY A 355 12.19 -21.37 -4.28
CA GLY A 355 11.04 -20.50 -4.59
C GLY A 355 11.09 -19.16 -3.86
N GLY A 356 10.51 -18.11 -4.45
CA GLY A 356 10.35 -16.80 -3.82
C GLY A 356 9.18 -16.77 -2.83
N GLY A 357 9.28 -15.92 -1.80
CA GLY A 357 8.21 -15.73 -0.80
C GLY A 357 7.04 -14.87 -1.34
N GLY A 358 5.83 -15.11 -0.85
CA GLY A 358 4.65 -14.29 -1.13
C GLY A 358 4.68 -12.95 -0.39
N GLY A 359 3.98 -11.95 -0.91
CA GLY A 359 3.85 -10.62 -0.29
C GLY A 359 2.91 -10.62 0.92
N GLY A 360 3.20 -9.77 1.91
CA GLY A 360 2.36 -9.53 3.08
C GLY A 360 1.15 -8.65 2.77
N LEU A 361 0.19 -8.57 3.71
CA LEU A 361 -0.97 -7.68 3.62
C LEU A 361 -0.57 -6.21 3.71
N GLY A 362 -1.33 -5.38 3.02
CA GLY A 362 -1.35 -3.93 3.13
C GLY A 362 -2.18 -3.44 4.31
N PHE A 363 -2.70 -2.22 4.18
CA PHE A 363 -3.46 -1.51 5.21
C PHE A 363 -4.69 -0.84 4.62
N ILE A 364 -5.85 -1.00 5.28
CA ILE A 364 -7.08 -0.26 4.97
C ILE A 364 -7.52 0.49 6.22
N HIS A 365 -7.73 1.81 6.09
CA HIS A 365 -8.13 2.68 7.19
C HIS A 365 -9.39 3.47 6.84
N ILE A 366 -10.32 3.55 7.77
CA ILE A 366 -11.50 4.42 7.68
C ILE A 366 -11.27 5.58 8.66
N GLN A 367 -10.94 6.75 8.11
CA GLN A 367 -10.63 7.95 8.90
C GLN A 367 -11.89 8.55 9.54
N GLN A 368 -12.99 8.61 8.77
CA GLN A 368 -14.30 9.05 9.23
C GLN A 368 -15.38 8.14 8.66
N GLY A 369 -16.55 8.14 9.30
CA GLY A 369 -17.70 7.35 8.88
C GLY A 369 -17.69 5.92 9.42
N VAL A 370 -18.74 5.19 9.07
CA VAL A 370 -18.93 3.78 9.42
C VAL A 370 -19.32 3.03 8.17
N VAL A 371 -18.66 1.91 7.94
CA VAL A 371 -19.02 0.95 6.87
C VAL A 371 -19.78 -0.20 7.50
N SER A 372 -21.00 -0.46 7.03
CA SER A 372 -21.89 -1.48 7.60
C SER A 372 -21.48 -2.90 7.24
N ASP A 373 -20.82 -3.11 6.10
CA ASP A 373 -20.36 -4.41 5.63
C ASP A 373 -18.89 -4.32 5.19
N VAL A 374 -18.05 -5.02 5.93
CA VAL A 374 -16.60 -5.10 5.69
C VAL A 374 -16.17 -6.47 5.16
N THR A 375 -17.09 -7.33 4.75
CA THR A 375 -16.79 -8.67 4.23
C THR A 375 -16.04 -8.64 2.91
N HIS A 376 -16.18 -7.54 2.17
CA HIS A 376 -15.53 -7.29 0.87
C HIS A 376 -14.21 -6.50 0.97
N PHE A 377 -13.66 -6.39 2.19
CA PHE A 377 -12.40 -5.70 2.47
C PHE A 377 -11.29 -6.70 2.84
N SER A 378 -10.10 -6.52 2.26
CA SER A 378 -8.90 -7.30 2.61
C SER A 378 -7.63 -6.43 2.59
N PRO A 379 -7.01 -6.16 3.74
CA PRO A 379 -7.43 -6.53 5.09
C PRO A 379 -8.74 -5.85 5.52
N ARG A 380 -9.32 -6.30 6.62
CA ARG A 380 -10.44 -5.57 7.22
C ARG A 380 -9.97 -4.20 7.70
N PRO A 381 -10.80 -3.14 7.57
CA PRO A 381 -10.43 -1.78 8.00
C PRO A 381 -10.13 -1.71 9.50
N GLN A 382 -9.19 -0.81 9.84
CA GLN A 382 -8.80 -0.47 11.21
C GLN A 382 -9.12 0.99 11.51
#